data_14d1c81a5084d88a9c6b3ab518cfe6dc
#
_entry.id   14d1c81a5084d88a9c6b3ab518cfe6dc
#
_cell.length_a   1.000
_cell.length_b   1.000
_cell.length_c   1.000
_cell.angle_alpha   90.00
_cell.angle_beta   90.00
_cell.angle_gamma   90.00
#
_symmetry.space_group_name_H-M   'P 1'
#
loop_
_entity.id
_entity.type
_entity.pdbx_description
1 polymer ?
#
loop_
_entity_poly.entity_id
_entity_poly.type
_entity_poly.pdbx_seq_one_letter_code
_entity_poly.pdbx_strand_id
1 'polypeptide(L)' 'MPGVYNIGDIVEMRKQHPCGGYQWEVMRIGADFRIKCLTCGRQVMLPRPKFEKGVKKVIQASVKVEGE' A
#
# COMPACT_ATOMS: atom_id res chain seq x y z
N MET A 1 11.42 8.83 4.26
CA MET A 1 10.94 9.52 3.25
C MET A 1 10.01 8.78 2.42
N PRO A 2 8.94 9.20 2.39
CA PRO A 2 7.92 8.50 1.68
C PRO A 2 7.98 8.77 0.22
N GLY A 3 7.16 8.20 -0.52
CA GLY A 3 7.05 8.52 -1.90
C GLY A 3 7.52 7.46 -2.85
N VAL A 4 8.25 6.48 -2.36
CA VAL A 4 8.68 5.40 -3.22
C VAL A 4 8.01 4.12 -2.77
N TYR A 5 7.18 3.58 -3.63
CA TYR A 5 6.48 2.34 -3.35
C TYR A 5 6.65 1.41 -4.52
N ASN A 6 6.55 0.12 -4.27
CA ASN A 6 6.71 -0.89 -5.30
C ASN A 6 5.55 -1.86 -5.26
N ILE A 7 5.31 -2.49 -6.39
CA ILE A 7 4.25 -3.50 -6.47
C ILE A 7 4.60 -4.63 -5.52
N GLY A 8 3.64 -5.03 -4.71
CA GLY A 8 3.85 -6.08 -3.72
C GLY A 8 4.21 -5.58 -2.33
N ASP A 9 4.43 -4.27 -2.19
CA ASP A 9 4.70 -3.73 -0.86
C ASP A 9 3.48 -3.88 0.01
N ILE A 10 3.72 -4.14 1.28
CA ILE A 10 2.64 -4.20 2.27
C ILE A 10 2.71 -2.92 3.08
N VAL A 11 1.62 -2.18 3.10
CA VAL A 11 1.55 -0.92 3.82
C VAL A 11 0.43 -0.97 4.84
N GLU A 12 0.60 -0.17 5.88
CA GLU A 12 -0.46 0.00 6.87
C GLU A 12 -1.06 1.37 6.67
N MET A 13 -2.38 1.41 6.53
CA MET A 13 -3.07 2.68 6.33
C MET A 13 -3.47 3.26 7.67
N ARG A 14 -3.59 4.60 7.71
CA ARG A 14 -4.01 5.27 8.94
C ARG A 14 -5.44 4.94 9.29
N LYS A 15 -6.26 4.76 8.26
CA LYS A 15 -7.68 4.54 8.47
C LYS A 15 -8.00 3.07 8.34
N GLN A 16 -8.78 2.56 9.27
CA GLN A 16 -9.17 1.17 9.24
C GLN A 16 -10.17 0.94 8.12
N HIS A 17 -9.98 -0.14 7.38
CA HIS A 17 -10.94 -0.53 6.36
C HIS A 17 -12.21 -1.05 7.05
N PRO A 18 -13.37 -0.90 6.41
CA PRO A 18 -14.62 -1.39 7.00
C PRO A 18 -14.60 -2.85 7.40
N CYS A 19 -13.75 -3.66 6.76
CA CYS A 19 -13.66 -5.07 7.13
C CYS A 19 -12.82 -5.29 8.40
N GLY A 20 -12.24 -4.24 8.93
CA GLY A 20 -11.45 -4.32 10.15
C GLY A 20 -9.95 -4.35 9.93
N GLY A 21 -9.50 -4.44 8.69
CA GLY A 21 -8.08 -4.55 8.42
C GLY A 21 -7.42 -3.20 8.22
N TYR A 22 -6.11 -3.16 8.45
CA TYR A 22 -5.32 -1.97 8.22
C TYR A 22 -4.27 -2.18 7.14
N GLN A 23 -3.96 -3.42 6.82
CA GLN A 23 -2.85 -3.74 5.94
C GLN A 23 -3.31 -3.92 4.51
N TRP A 24 -2.53 -3.37 3.60
CA TRP A 24 -2.85 -3.40 2.18
C TRP A 24 -1.62 -3.75 1.39
N GLU A 25 -1.84 -4.44 0.29
CA GLU A 25 -0.77 -4.77 -0.62
C GLU A 25 -0.87 -3.88 -1.85
N VAL A 26 0.26 -3.32 -2.27
CA VAL A 26 0.29 -2.47 -3.45
C VAL A 26 0.25 -3.37 -4.68
N MET A 27 -0.81 -3.24 -5.48
CA MET A 27 -0.98 -4.06 -6.67
C MET A 27 -0.50 -3.34 -7.91
N ARG A 28 -0.60 -2.00 -7.91
CA ARG A 28 -0.23 -1.24 -9.09
C ARG A 28 0.20 0.15 -8.69
N ILE A 29 1.20 0.66 -9.37
CA ILE A 29 1.67 2.02 -9.12
C ILE A 29 1.64 2.80 -10.42
N GLY A 30 1.53 4.11 -10.28
CA GLY A 30 1.41 5.00 -11.43
C GLY A 30 0.79 6.28 -10.96
N ALA A 31 0.03 6.93 -11.84
CA ALA A 31 -0.72 8.11 -11.43
C ALA A 31 -1.70 7.76 -10.34
N ASP A 32 -2.28 6.57 -10.45
CA ASP A 32 -3.16 6.03 -9.42
C ASP A 32 -2.52 4.77 -8.86
N PHE A 33 -2.76 4.52 -7.58
CA PHE A 33 -2.28 3.31 -6.93
C PHE A 33 -3.44 2.38 -6.73
N ARG A 34 -3.25 1.11 -7.08
CA ARG A 34 -4.25 0.10 -6.77
C ARG A 34 -3.73 -0.71 -5.60
N ILE A 35 -4.55 -0.83 -4.58
CA ILE A 35 -4.16 -1.57 -3.38
C ILE A 35 -5.23 -2.60 -3.05
N LYS A 36 -4.79 -3.67 -2.42
CA LYS A 36 -5.67 -4.77 -2.06
C LYS A 36 -5.64 -4.96 -0.56
N CYS A 37 -6.81 -5.00 0.05
CA CYS A 37 -6.91 -5.23 1.47
C CYS A 37 -6.54 -6.67 1.77
N LEU A 38 -5.57 -6.87 2.64
CA LEU A 38 -5.13 -8.22 2.95
C LEU A 38 -6.11 -9.00 3.82
N THR A 39 -7.03 -8.29 4.45
CA THR A 39 -8.00 -8.95 5.31
C THR A 39 -9.18 -9.49 4.53
N CYS A 40 -9.76 -8.68 3.67
CA CYS A 40 -10.95 -9.11 2.92
C CYS A 40 -10.68 -9.32 1.43
N GLY A 41 -9.53 -8.90 0.94
CA GLY A 41 -9.20 -9.10 -0.46
C GLY A 41 -9.77 -8.05 -1.40
N ARG A 42 -10.41 -7.02 -0.87
CA ARG A 42 -10.98 -5.99 -1.71
C ARG A 42 -9.92 -5.09 -2.29
N GLN A 43 -10.07 -4.73 -3.56
CA GLN A 43 -9.14 -3.84 -4.22
C GLN A 43 -9.76 -2.47 -4.40
N VAL A 44 -8.98 -1.43 -4.17
CA VAL A 44 -9.42 -0.07 -4.40
C VAL A 44 -8.32 0.68 -5.12
N MET A 45 -8.71 1.77 -5.77
CA MET A 45 -7.76 2.59 -6.50
C MET A 45 -7.81 4.00 -5.94
N LEU A 46 -6.63 4.56 -5.68
CA LEU A 46 -6.52 5.91 -5.12
C LEU A 46 -5.52 6.71 -5.92
N PRO A 47 -5.77 8.02 -6.08
CA PRO A 47 -4.73 8.88 -6.65
C PRO A 47 -3.50 8.83 -5.77
N ARG A 48 -2.35 8.98 -6.37
CA ARG A 48 -1.10 8.92 -5.63
C ARG A 48 -1.05 9.83 -4.40
N PRO A 49 -1.41 11.12 -4.52
CA PRO A 49 -1.35 11.98 -3.34
C PRO A 49 -2.21 11.48 -2.20
N LYS A 50 -3.38 10.95 -2.53
CA LYS A 50 -4.27 10.46 -1.52
C LYS A 50 -3.72 9.20 -0.87
N PHE A 51 -3.13 8.33 -1.67
CA PHE A 51 -2.51 7.13 -1.15
C PHE A 51 -1.38 7.48 -0.19
N GLU A 52 -0.52 8.39 -0.59
CA GLU A 52 0.63 8.76 0.23
C GLU A 52 0.19 9.35 1.55
N LYS A 53 -0.87 10.15 1.52
CA LYS A 53 -1.38 10.72 2.77
C LYS A 53 -2.00 9.68 3.67
N GLY A 54 -2.57 8.65 3.09
CA GLY A 54 -3.25 7.63 3.86
C GLY A 54 -2.34 6.56 4.43
N VAL A 55 -1.13 6.46 3.94
CA VAL A 55 -0.21 5.42 4.41
C VAL A 55 0.41 5.85 5.71
N LYS A 56 0.31 4.98 6.72
CA LYS A 56 0.94 5.22 7.99
C LYS A 56 2.39 4.77 7.96
N LYS A 57 2.63 3.60 7.40
CA LYS A 57 4.00 3.10 7.28
C LYS A 57 4.02 1.93 6.31
N VAL A 58 5.22 1.62 5.84
CA VAL A 58 5.42 0.44 5.00
C VAL A 58 5.85 -0.69 5.93
N ILE A 59 5.05 -1.74 5.96
CA ILE A 59 5.33 -2.87 6.83
C ILE A 59 6.36 -3.79 6.21
N GLN A 60 6.21 -4.05 4.91
CA GLN A 60 7.12 -4.95 4.24
C GLN A 60 7.33 -4.47 2.81
N ALA A 61 8.56 -4.29 2.43
CA ALA A 61 8.90 -3.90 1.07
C ALA A 61 9.07 -5.15 0.23
N SER A 62 8.49 -5.15 -0.95
CA SER A 62 8.61 -6.30 -1.83
C SER A 62 9.97 -6.35 -2.49
N VAL A 63 10.60 -5.21 -2.67
CA VAL A 63 11.91 -5.17 -3.32
C VAL A 63 12.98 -5.57 -2.35
N LYS A 64 13.73 -6.60 -2.71
CA LYS A 64 14.81 -6.99 -1.90
C LYS A 64 16.02 -6.40 -2.44
N VAL A 65 16.62 -5.67 -1.65
CA VAL A 65 17.83 -5.07 -2.10
C VAL A 65 18.92 -5.97 -1.72
N GLU A 66 19.39 -6.61 -2.45
CA GLU A 66 20.29 -7.50 -2.06
C GLU A 66 21.47 -7.36 -2.56
N GLY A 67 21.65 -7.08 -2.55
CA GLY A 67 22.43 -6.91 -2.79
C GLY A 67 22.83 -6.56 -2.95
N GLU A 68 22.62 -6.48 -2.93
CA GLU A 68 22.81 -6.34 -2.72
C GLU A 68 23.16 -6.32 -2.57
#